data_5e29816cab47a83868ca4df77c5cf5a5
#
_entry.id   5e29816cab47a83868ca4df77c5cf5a5
#
_cell.length_a   1.000
_cell.length_b   1.000
_cell.length_c   1.000
_cell.angle_alpha   90.00
_cell.angle_beta   90.00
_cell.angle_gamma   90.00
#
_symmetry.space_group_name_H-M   'P 1'
#
loop_
_entity.id
_entity.type
_entity.pdbx_description
1 polymer ?
#
loop_
_entity_poly.entity_id
_entity_poly.type
_entity_poly.pdbx_seq_one_letter_code
_entity_poly.pdbx_strand_id
1 'polypeptide(L)'
;MNLRDQLKEILPEILPSNPVEPIKGTELIRLVKFRLKQEYSDATLRYHFSIMCCDPASPIAKVEQGQGYYLRRLPAGFSAGGPATLAQAKLGLMFESTPQLVDRALARILKFRAIFERDTELSGRFPFTFESSFAPGAPYENLWKCPDAAVIDWGGGEISEQGLALTPKLLELKRAMGIPPFTIASVKLKVAVSHDSYREDFFQALSHARWGHIGELVIAAPILDEQLVEELRQLGTEYGLGIQVYNLDEEDLDELPPGYIIHQMTPREFEAVLTRVKRQRLTSPKTRNLEWRMIEQVREGNAEFQELFAWLQRCLEDGKAYRRQEFAAQMDSPGDLLEE
;
A
#
# COMPACT_ATOMS: atom_id res chain seq x y z
N MET A 1 2.31 -38.88 -9.46
CA MET A 1 1.65 -37.87 -8.60
C MET A 1 2.37 -37.89 -7.28
N ASN A 2 2.93 -36.77 -6.84
CA ASN A 2 3.69 -36.73 -5.59
C ASN A 2 2.69 -36.68 -4.37
N LEU A 3 3.20 -36.95 -3.16
CA LEU A 3 2.35 -36.96 -1.96
C LEU A 3 1.60 -35.65 -1.75
N ARG A 4 2.24 -34.52 -2.03
CA ARG A 4 1.62 -33.19 -1.86
C ARG A 4 0.42 -32.97 -2.77
N ASP A 5 0.50 -33.48 -4.02
CA ASP A 5 -0.62 -33.37 -4.98
C ASP A 5 -1.78 -34.26 -4.56
N GLN A 6 -1.49 -35.48 -4.08
CA GLN A 6 -2.53 -36.37 -3.53
C GLN A 6 -3.21 -35.76 -2.31
N LEU A 7 -2.45 -35.11 -1.42
CA LEU A 7 -3.03 -34.44 -0.26
C LEU A 7 -3.92 -33.27 -0.64
N LYS A 8 -3.55 -32.48 -1.68
CA LYS A 8 -4.39 -31.38 -2.20
C LYS A 8 -5.75 -31.85 -2.72
N GLU A 9 -5.82 -33.05 -3.25
CA GLU A 9 -7.10 -33.67 -3.71
C GLU A 9 -7.93 -34.23 -2.55
N ILE A 10 -7.29 -34.89 -1.59
CA ILE A 10 -7.96 -35.60 -0.52
C ILE A 10 -8.44 -34.68 0.61
N LEU A 11 -7.64 -33.66 0.98
CA LEU A 11 -7.91 -32.81 2.13
C LEU A 11 -9.23 -32.04 2.06
N PRO A 12 -9.65 -31.49 0.90
CA PRO A 12 -10.93 -30.79 0.78
C PRO A 12 -12.15 -31.66 1.09
N GLU A 13 -12.06 -32.99 0.91
CA GLU A 13 -13.14 -33.92 1.16
C GLU A 13 -13.22 -34.36 2.64
N ILE A 14 -12.12 -34.22 3.40
CA ILE A 14 -12.00 -34.69 4.79
C ILE A 14 -12.15 -33.54 5.79
N LEU A 15 -11.63 -32.39 5.47
CA LEU A 15 -11.55 -31.28 6.40
C LEU A 15 -12.90 -30.57 6.57
N PRO A 16 -13.30 -30.26 7.83
CA PRO A 16 -14.48 -29.43 8.07
C PRO A 16 -14.23 -27.99 7.59
N SER A 17 -15.27 -27.38 7.04
CA SER A 17 -15.21 -25.98 6.62
C SER A 17 -15.37 -24.98 7.78
N ASN A 18 -15.58 -25.47 9.01
CA ASN A 18 -15.80 -24.66 10.19
C ASN A 18 -14.58 -24.74 11.12
N PRO A 19 -13.88 -23.62 11.41
CA PRO A 19 -12.75 -23.60 12.33
C PRO A 19 -13.13 -23.89 13.80
N VAL A 20 -14.42 -23.85 14.14
CA VAL A 20 -14.91 -24.11 15.50
C VAL A 20 -14.87 -25.63 15.82
N GLU A 21 -14.95 -26.49 14.79
CA GLU A 21 -14.93 -27.94 14.94
C GLU A 21 -13.75 -28.56 14.13
N PRO A 22 -12.50 -28.28 14.51
CA PRO A 22 -11.35 -28.73 13.74
C PRO A 22 -11.05 -30.20 13.98
N ILE A 23 -10.53 -30.90 12.97
CA ILE A 23 -10.07 -32.30 13.10
C ILE A 23 -8.68 -32.32 13.75
N LYS A 24 -8.50 -33.09 14.80
CA LYS A 24 -7.19 -33.30 15.46
C LYS A 24 -6.20 -33.96 14.51
N GLY A 25 -4.92 -33.59 14.60
CA GLY A 25 -3.88 -34.08 13.69
C GLY A 25 -3.73 -35.60 13.67
N THR A 26 -3.96 -36.30 14.79
CA THR A 26 -3.95 -37.78 14.86
C THR A 26 -5.11 -38.39 14.09
N GLU A 27 -6.28 -37.77 14.15
CA GLU A 27 -7.46 -38.23 13.43
C GLU A 27 -7.35 -37.91 11.93
N LEU A 28 -6.84 -36.75 11.59
CA LEU A 28 -6.56 -36.39 10.20
C LEU A 28 -5.60 -37.37 9.53
N ILE A 29 -4.52 -37.75 10.23
CA ILE A 29 -3.57 -38.77 9.75
C ILE A 29 -4.31 -40.10 9.46
N ARG A 30 -5.17 -40.56 10.36
CA ARG A 30 -5.94 -41.80 10.19
C ARG A 30 -6.84 -41.71 8.95
N LEU A 31 -7.56 -40.62 8.77
CA LEU A 31 -8.48 -40.42 7.64
C LEU A 31 -7.73 -40.33 6.31
N VAL A 32 -6.61 -39.62 6.29
CA VAL A 32 -5.77 -39.49 5.11
C VAL A 32 -5.12 -40.79 4.71
N LYS A 33 -4.59 -41.58 5.68
CA LYS A 33 -4.02 -42.92 5.41
C LYS A 33 -5.03 -43.86 4.78
N PHE A 34 -6.30 -43.77 5.18
CA PHE A 34 -7.35 -44.58 4.58
C PHE A 34 -7.64 -44.28 3.12
N ARG A 35 -7.34 -43.03 2.68
CA ARG A 35 -7.57 -42.58 1.31
C ARG A 35 -6.33 -42.65 0.41
N LEU A 36 -5.13 -42.71 1.00
CA LEU A 36 -3.88 -42.77 0.26
C LEU A 36 -3.64 -44.17 -0.30
N LYS A 37 -3.12 -44.28 -1.52
CA LYS A 37 -2.78 -45.53 -2.19
C LYS A 37 -1.46 -46.14 -1.69
N GLN A 38 -0.65 -45.39 -1.01
CA GLN A 38 0.65 -45.80 -0.46
C GLN A 38 0.71 -45.50 1.03
N GLU A 39 1.45 -46.32 1.77
CA GLU A 39 1.68 -46.11 3.18
C GLU A 39 2.77 -45.07 3.41
N TYR A 40 2.47 -44.06 4.20
CA TYR A 40 3.41 -43.02 4.64
C TYR A 40 3.47 -43.01 6.17
N SER A 41 4.66 -42.65 6.71
CA SER A 41 4.83 -42.50 8.14
C SER A 41 4.00 -41.33 8.70
N ASP A 42 3.59 -41.43 9.96
CA ASP A 42 2.89 -40.31 10.64
C ASP A 42 3.72 -39.02 10.66
N ALA A 43 5.04 -39.17 10.82
CA ALA A 43 5.96 -38.08 10.81
C ALA A 43 6.02 -37.35 9.43
N THR A 44 6.00 -38.11 8.34
CA THR A 44 5.96 -37.59 6.98
C THR A 44 4.67 -36.82 6.72
N LEU A 45 3.52 -37.38 7.13
CA LEU A 45 2.22 -36.72 6.95
C LEU A 45 2.13 -35.43 7.78
N ARG A 46 2.58 -35.45 9.05
CA ARG A 46 2.62 -34.25 9.90
C ARG A 46 3.51 -33.17 9.30
N TYR A 47 4.65 -33.55 8.77
CA TYR A 47 5.55 -32.61 8.08
C TYR A 47 4.86 -31.96 6.88
N HIS A 48 4.21 -32.74 6.02
CA HIS A 48 3.46 -32.21 4.88
C HIS A 48 2.28 -31.34 5.29
N PHE A 49 1.53 -31.71 6.33
CA PHE A 49 0.44 -30.86 6.84
C PHE A 49 0.98 -29.52 7.36
N SER A 50 2.11 -29.51 8.07
CA SER A 50 2.74 -28.28 8.55
C SER A 50 3.16 -27.38 7.40
N ILE A 51 3.85 -27.92 6.39
CA ILE A 51 4.26 -27.13 5.20
C ILE A 51 3.03 -26.62 4.44
N MET A 52 2.00 -27.48 4.27
CA MET A 52 0.79 -27.08 3.55
C MET A 52 -0.01 -26.02 4.31
N CYS A 53 0.01 -26.00 5.65
CA CYS A 53 -0.59 -24.90 6.42
C CYS A 53 0.12 -23.57 6.21
N CYS A 54 1.43 -23.60 5.95
CA CYS A 54 2.22 -22.42 5.62
C CYS A 54 2.03 -21.97 4.17
N ASP A 55 1.47 -22.81 3.29
CA ASP A 55 1.18 -22.47 1.90
C ASP A 55 -0.23 -21.88 1.77
N PRO A 56 -0.33 -20.58 1.40
CA PRO A 56 -1.62 -19.90 1.27
C PRO A 56 -2.56 -20.52 0.22
N ALA A 57 -2.01 -21.12 -0.82
CA ALA A 57 -2.75 -21.80 -1.88
C ALA A 57 -3.22 -23.22 -1.46
N SER A 58 -2.87 -23.64 -0.25
CA SER A 58 -3.25 -24.94 0.26
C SER A 58 -4.65 -24.93 0.89
N PRO A 59 -5.43 -26.01 0.69
CA PRO A 59 -6.77 -26.11 1.25
C PRO A 59 -6.80 -26.36 2.77
N ILE A 60 -5.67 -26.56 3.44
CA ILE A 60 -5.59 -26.87 4.86
C ILE A 60 -5.12 -25.67 5.69
N ALA A 61 -5.78 -25.39 6.82
CA ALA A 61 -5.35 -24.43 7.82
C ALA A 61 -5.34 -25.08 9.21
N LYS A 62 -4.50 -24.55 10.11
CA LYS A 62 -4.43 -24.94 11.52
C LYS A 62 -5.15 -23.90 12.36
N VAL A 63 -5.87 -24.33 13.41
CA VAL A 63 -6.49 -23.38 14.37
C VAL A 63 -5.41 -22.68 15.21
N GLU A 64 -5.62 -21.38 15.45
CA GLU A 64 -4.68 -20.55 16.23
C GLU A 64 -4.63 -20.94 17.71
N GLN A 65 -5.78 -21.19 18.30
CA GLN A 65 -5.89 -21.62 19.70
C GLN A 65 -6.39 -23.06 19.75
N GLY A 66 -5.47 -24.00 20.07
CA GLY A 66 -5.81 -25.41 20.20
C GLY A 66 -5.05 -26.33 19.24
N GLN A 67 -5.57 -27.56 19.08
CA GLN A 67 -4.98 -28.56 18.20
C GLN A 67 -6.00 -29.02 17.17
N GLY A 68 -5.82 -28.63 15.91
CA GLY A 68 -6.69 -29.12 14.85
C GLY A 68 -6.46 -28.46 13.51
N TYR A 69 -7.05 -29.08 12.49
CA TYR A 69 -6.99 -28.64 11.10
C TYR A 69 -8.40 -28.51 10.54
N TYR A 70 -8.59 -27.52 9.67
CA TYR A 70 -9.86 -27.27 8.98
C TYR A 70 -9.62 -26.89 7.52
N LEU A 71 -10.67 -26.95 6.70
CA LEU A 71 -10.63 -26.55 5.31
C LEU A 71 -10.65 -25.03 5.21
N ARG A 72 -9.57 -24.47 4.66
CA ARG A 72 -9.53 -23.07 4.31
C ARG A 72 -10.50 -22.81 3.16
N ARG A 73 -11.51 -21.98 3.36
CA ARG A 73 -12.39 -21.54 2.27
C ARG A 73 -11.63 -20.55 1.40
N LEU A 74 -11.16 -21.02 0.25
CA LEU A 74 -10.71 -20.13 -0.81
C LEU A 74 -11.95 -19.52 -1.49
N PRO A 75 -12.04 -18.19 -1.67
CA PRO A 75 -13.14 -17.61 -2.43
C PRO A 75 -13.22 -18.22 -3.82
N ALA A 76 -14.44 -18.48 -4.30
CA ALA A 76 -14.68 -19.08 -5.62
C ALA A 76 -14.05 -18.17 -6.71
N GLY A 77 -13.02 -18.66 -7.39
CA GLY A 77 -12.25 -17.92 -8.41
C GLY A 77 -10.73 -18.00 -8.25
N PHE A 78 -10.25 -18.64 -7.18
CA PHE A 78 -8.82 -18.81 -6.94
C PHE A 78 -8.27 -20.06 -7.62
N SER A 79 -7.59 -19.89 -8.75
CA SER A 79 -6.61 -20.87 -9.20
C SER A 79 -5.29 -20.61 -8.47
N ALA A 80 -4.65 -21.69 -8.01
CA ALA A 80 -3.37 -21.65 -7.31
C ALA A 80 -2.32 -20.83 -8.13
N GLY A 81 -1.83 -19.74 -7.55
CA GLY A 81 -0.86 -18.87 -8.20
C GLY A 81 -1.43 -17.54 -8.73
N GLY A 82 -2.71 -17.23 -8.46
CA GLY A 82 -3.31 -15.98 -8.91
C GLY A 82 -3.01 -14.78 -8.00
N PRO A 83 -3.12 -13.62 -8.55
CA PRO A 83 -2.73 -12.31 -8.05
C PRO A 83 -3.45 -11.78 -6.78
N ALA A 84 -4.50 -12.44 -6.23
CA ALA A 84 -5.21 -12.01 -5.01
C ALA A 84 -4.34 -11.96 -3.73
N THR A 85 -3.29 -12.74 -3.69
CA THR A 85 -2.28 -12.74 -2.63
C THR A 85 -1.60 -11.39 -2.46
N LEU A 86 -1.37 -10.68 -3.56
CA LEU A 86 -0.68 -9.38 -3.57
C LEU A 86 -1.57 -8.23 -3.06
N ALA A 87 -2.89 -8.26 -3.37
CA ALA A 87 -3.81 -7.25 -2.86
C ALA A 87 -4.01 -7.38 -1.34
N GLN A 88 -4.00 -8.60 -0.82
CA GLN A 88 -4.05 -8.86 0.62
C GLN A 88 -2.74 -8.47 1.32
N ALA A 89 -1.58 -8.75 0.69
CA ALA A 89 -0.28 -8.29 1.17
C ALA A 89 -0.19 -6.76 1.21
N LYS A 90 -0.83 -6.05 0.28
CA LYS A 90 -0.90 -4.58 0.27
C LYS A 90 -1.53 -4.01 1.53
N LEU A 91 -2.52 -4.67 2.09
CA LEU A 91 -3.20 -4.26 3.33
C LEU A 91 -2.48 -4.75 4.60
N GLY A 92 -1.36 -5.47 4.48
CA GLY A 92 -0.68 -6.11 5.62
C GLY A 92 -1.42 -7.32 6.15
N LEU A 93 -2.38 -7.86 5.37
CA LEU A 93 -3.23 -8.98 5.77
C LEU A 93 -2.56 -10.30 5.38
N MET A 94 -1.82 -10.86 6.28
CA MET A 94 -1.42 -12.26 6.20
C MET A 94 -2.58 -13.17 6.67
N PHE A 95 -3.27 -13.70 5.72
CA PHE A 95 -3.87 -15.04 5.63
C PHE A 95 -4.93 -15.55 6.58
N GLU A 96 -5.59 -14.80 7.42
CA GLU A 96 -6.83 -15.25 8.08
C GLU A 96 -7.80 -14.10 8.32
N SER A 97 -8.15 -13.41 7.26
CA SER A 97 -9.05 -12.28 7.40
C SER A 97 -10.50 -12.74 7.40
N THR A 98 -11.08 -12.76 8.59
CA THR A 98 -12.52 -12.55 8.69
C THR A 98 -12.86 -11.21 8.04
N PRO A 99 -14.03 -11.00 7.44
CA PRO A 99 -14.43 -9.71 6.88
C PRO A 99 -14.15 -8.52 7.82
N GLN A 100 -14.28 -8.71 9.13
CA GLN A 100 -13.98 -7.70 10.15
C GLN A 100 -12.49 -7.30 10.23
N LEU A 101 -11.56 -8.25 10.01
CA LEU A 101 -10.12 -7.95 10.00
C LEU A 101 -9.72 -7.20 8.73
N VAL A 102 -10.32 -7.53 7.59
CA VAL A 102 -10.12 -6.79 6.33
C VAL A 102 -10.59 -5.35 6.48
N ASP A 103 -11.78 -5.15 7.05
CA ASP A 103 -12.35 -3.82 7.27
C ASP A 103 -11.48 -3.00 8.24
N ARG A 104 -10.94 -3.63 9.28
CA ARG A 104 -10.05 -2.97 10.25
C ARG A 104 -8.73 -2.55 9.62
N ALA A 105 -8.09 -3.41 8.85
CA ALA A 105 -6.84 -3.09 8.17
C ALA A 105 -7.04 -2.00 7.10
N LEU A 106 -8.15 -2.06 6.36
CA LEU A 106 -8.54 -1.01 5.43
C LEU A 106 -8.76 0.32 6.17
N ALA A 107 -9.45 0.29 7.31
CA ALA A 107 -9.66 1.48 8.13
C ALA A 107 -8.33 2.11 8.58
N ARG A 108 -7.36 1.29 9.05
CA ARG A 108 -6.04 1.75 9.47
C ARG A 108 -5.26 2.42 8.35
N ILE A 109 -5.20 1.79 7.16
CA ILE A 109 -4.47 2.38 6.03
C ILE A 109 -5.13 3.68 5.54
N LEU A 110 -6.46 3.77 5.55
CA LEU A 110 -7.18 5.00 5.19
C LEU A 110 -6.97 6.13 6.21
N LYS A 111 -6.90 5.82 7.51
CA LYS A 111 -6.55 6.80 8.54
C LYS A 111 -5.10 7.28 8.37
N PHE A 112 -4.17 6.35 8.17
CA PHE A 112 -2.77 6.68 7.93
C PHE A 112 -2.59 7.55 6.67
N ARG A 113 -3.29 7.22 5.59
CA ARG A 113 -3.34 8.03 4.37
C ARG A 113 -3.75 9.47 4.68
N ALA A 114 -4.86 9.65 5.41
CA ALA A 114 -5.36 10.98 5.75
C ALA A 114 -4.35 11.78 6.60
N ILE A 115 -3.66 11.12 7.54
CA ILE A 115 -2.58 11.76 8.32
C ILE A 115 -1.43 12.17 7.41
N PHE A 116 -0.99 11.28 6.53
CA PHE A 116 0.10 11.54 5.59
C PHE A 116 -0.22 12.72 4.65
N GLU A 117 -1.43 12.76 4.10
CA GLU A 117 -1.89 13.83 3.21
C GLU A 117 -1.86 15.18 3.94
N ARG A 118 -2.50 15.28 5.11
CA ARG A 118 -2.54 16.49 5.91
C ARG A 118 -1.16 16.96 6.37
N ASP A 119 -0.32 16.02 6.79
CA ASP A 119 1.04 16.30 7.18
C ASP A 119 1.90 16.84 6.02
N THR A 120 1.70 16.27 4.85
CA THR A 120 2.32 16.71 3.60
C THR A 120 1.88 18.13 3.23
N GLU A 121 0.59 18.43 3.33
CA GLU A 121 0.03 19.77 3.08
C GLU A 121 0.58 20.82 4.06
N LEU A 122 0.67 20.49 5.35
CA LEU A 122 1.27 21.38 6.34
C LEU A 122 2.76 21.65 6.09
N SER A 123 3.43 20.73 5.41
CA SER A 123 4.81 20.91 4.95
C SER A 123 4.93 21.75 3.68
N GLY A 124 3.84 22.33 3.16
CA GLY A 124 3.80 23.13 1.94
C GLY A 124 3.95 22.30 0.66
N ARG A 125 3.72 20.99 0.73
CA ARG A 125 3.72 20.08 -0.42
C ARG A 125 2.29 19.64 -0.73
N PHE A 126 2.04 19.19 -1.95
CA PHE A 126 0.71 18.94 -2.48
C PHE A 126 0.54 17.45 -2.78
N PRO A 127 -0.19 16.70 -1.93
CA PRO A 127 -0.45 15.29 -2.17
C PRO A 127 -1.57 15.09 -3.21
N PHE A 128 -1.37 14.12 -4.09
CA PHE A 128 -2.37 13.57 -4.99
C PHE A 128 -2.47 12.07 -4.72
N THR A 129 -3.59 11.60 -4.23
CA THR A 129 -3.80 10.20 -3.86
C THR A 129 -4.52 9.45 -4.96
N PHE A 130 -4.06 8.25 -5.26
CA PHE A 130 -4.66 7.35 -6.22
C PHE A 130 -5.72 6.49 -5.51
N GLU A 131 -7.00 6.82 -5.67
CA GLU A 131 -8.10 6.13 -5.01
C GLU A 131 -8.20 4.66 -5.44
N SER A 132 -7.93 4.38 -6.72
CA SER A 132 -7.89 3.02 -7.25
C SER A 132 -6.88 2.12 -6.52
N SER A 133 -5.88 2.71 -5.88
CA SER A 133 -4.90 1.99 -5.07
C SER A 133 -5.47 1.40 -3.79
N PHE A 134 -6.56 1.97 -3.28
CA PHE A 134 -7.21 1.57 -2.02
C PHE A 134 -8.56 0.88 -2.23
N ALA A 135 -9.05 0.82 -3.48
CA ALA A 135 -10.32 0.19 -3.78
C ALA A 135 -10.30 -1.32 -3.52
N PRO A 136 -11.33 -1.90 -2.90
CA PRO A 136 -11.47 -3.34 -2.78
C PRO A 136 -11.46 -4.01 -4.15
N GLY A 137 -10.62 -5.04 -4.33
CA GLY A 137 -10.49 -5.74 -5.60
C GLY A 137 -9.78 -4.94 -6.69
N ALA A 138 -9.02 -3.91 -6.33
CA ALA A 138 -8.19 -3.16 -7.27
C ALA A 138 -7.36 -4.11 -8.15
N PRO A 139 -7.30 -3.87 -9.48
CA PRO A 139 -6.55 -4.73 -10.39
C PRO A 139 -5.09 -4.82 -9.99
N TYR A 140 -4.50 -6.01 -10.03
CA TYR A 140 -3.09 -6.27 -9.67
C TYR A 140 -2.09 -5.46 -10.46
N GLU A 141 -2.44 -5.14 -11.69
CA GLU A 141 -1.63 -4.30 -12.53
C GLU A 141 -1.35 -2.94 -11.87
N ASN A 142 -2.28 -2.42 -11.07
CA ASN A 142 -2.11 -1.15 -10.37
C ASN A 142 -1.14 -1.24 -9.20
N LEU A 143 -1.00 -2.40 -8.54
CA LEU A 143 -0.06 -2.57 -7.41
C LEU A 143 1.40 -2.31 -7.80
N TRP A 144 1.79 -2.61 -9.04
CA TRP A 144 3.15 -2.45 -9.54
C TRP A 144 3.33 -1.23 -10.45
N LYS A 145 2.23 -0.67 -10.97
CA LYS A 145 2.27 0.47 -11.91
C LYS A 145 1.95 1.80 -11.23
N CYS A 146 1.04 1.80 -10.25
CA CYS A 146 0.55 3.02 -9.60
C CYS A 146 0.99 3.07 -8.13
N PRO A 147 1.50 4.20 -7.65
CA PRO A 147 1.77 4.41 -6.23
C PRO A 147 0.46 4.58 -5.45
N ASP A 148 0.57 4.75 -4.15
CA ASP A 148 -0.58 5.12 -3.34
C ASP A 148 -0.82 6.64 -3.36
N ALA A 149 0.25 7.41 -3.48
CA ALA A 149 0.18 8.87 -3.65
C ALA A 149 1.34 9.41 -4.51
N ALA A 150 1.09 10.54 -5.15
CA ALA A 150 2.11 11.43 -5.68
C ALA A 150 2.18 12.68 -4.81
N VAL A 151 3.37 13.10 -4.41
CA VAL A 151 3.56 14.36 -3.67
C VAL A 151 4.29 15.34 -4.57
N ILE A 152 3.66 16.50 -4.80
CA ILE A 152 4.22 17.56 -5.62
C ILE A 152 4.87 18.60 -4.73
N ASP A 153 6.12 18.87 -4.99
CA ASP A 153 6.87 19.96 -4.38
C ASP A 153 7.23 21.00 -5.45
N TRP A 154 6.67 22.19 -5.32
CA TRP A 154 6.94 23.30 -6.25
C TRP A 154 8.29 23.96 -6.00
N GLY A 155 8.96 23.64 -4.89
CA GLY A 155 10.31 24.11 -4.56
C GLY A 155 10.42 25.63 -4.47
N GLY A 156 9.35 26.28 -4.05
CA GLY A 156 9.27 27.74 -3.86
C GLY A 156 7.97 28.32 -4.41
N GLY A 157 7.68 29.54 -4.01
CA GLY A 157 6.48 30.30 -4.32
C GLY A 157 6.14 31.24 -3.17
N GLU A 158 5.20 32.13 -3.39
CA GLU A 158 4.70 33.04 -2.35
C GLU A 158 3.43 32.46 -1.73
N ILE A 159 3.48 32.19 -0.42
CA ILE A 159 2.30 31.70 0.31
C ILE A 159 1.35 32.88 0.50
N SER A 160 0.14 32.78 -0.03
CA SER A 160 -0.95 33.74 0.15
C SER A 160 -2.16 33.05 0.82
N GLU A 161 -3.15 33.85 1.22
CA GLU A 161 -4.43 33.32 1.72
C GLU A 161 -5.16 32.44 0.68
N GLN A 162 -4.86 32.65 -0.60
CA GLN A 162 -5.44 31.90 -1.72
C GLN A 162 -4.62 30.67 -2.13
N GLY A 163 -3.55 30.32 -1.41
CA GLY A 163 -2.66 29.21 -1.71
C GLY A 163 -1.24 29.65 -2.12
N LEU A 164 -0.48 28.72 -2.73
CA LEU A 164 0.89 28.98 -3.15
C LEU A 164 0.91 29.58 -4.58
N ALA A 165 1.33 30.84 -4.69
CA ALA A 165 1.50 31.51 -5.98
C ALA A 165 2.83 31.09 -6.64
N LEU A 166 2.75 30.63 -7.89
CA LEU A 166 3.90 30.25 -8.72
C LEU A 166 4.28 31.44 -9.60
N THR A 167 5.15 32.32 -9.10
CA THR A 167 5.49 33.56 -9.83
C THR A 167 6.18 33.26 -11.17
N PRO A 168 5.81 33.91 -12.28
CA PRO A 168 6.43 33.70 -13.59
C PRO A 168 7.95 33.83 -13.55
N LYS A 169 8.47 34.79 -12.78
CA LYS A 169 9.92 35.02 -12.60
C LYS A 169 10.61 33.78 -11.99
N LEU A 170 9.97 33.09 -11.02
CA LEU A 170 10.51 31.88 -10.43
C LEU A 170 10.55 30.73 -11.45
N LEU A 171 9.49 30.57 -12.23
CA LEU A 171 9.40 29.54 -13.27
C LEU A 171 10.40 29.76 -14.39
N GLU A 172 10.60 31.01 -14.81
CA GLU A 172 11.63 31.41 -15.79
C GLU A 172 13.06 31.16 -15.27
N LEU A 173 13.33 31.52 -14.01
CA LEU A 173 14.61 31.25 -13.37
C LEU A 173 14.92 29.76 -13.32
N LYS A 174 13.96 28.94 -12.87
CA LYS A 174 14.11 27.48 -12.87
C LYS A 174 14.39 26.93 -14.27
N ARG A 175 13.64 27.39 -15.27
CA ARG A 175 13.88 27.03 -16.68
C ARG A 175 15.28 27.39 -17.15
N ALA A 176 15.75 28.62 -16.86
CA ALA A 176 17.08 29.08 -17.21
C ALA A 176 18.20 28.26 -16.54
N MET A 177 17.95 27.77 -15.34
CA MET A 177 18.88 26.90 -14.58
C MET A 177 18.77 25.43 -14.91
N GLY A 178 17.84 25.01 -15.79
CA GLY A 178 17.58 23.60 -16.08
C GLY A 178 16.94 22.83 -14.91
N ILE A 179 16.31 23.56 -13.97
CA ILE A 179 15.61 22.96 -12.83
C ILE A 179 14.13 22.74 -13.22
N PRO A 180 13.54 21.57 -12.95
CA PRO A 180 12.13 21.34 -13.24
C PRO A 180 11.23 22.30 -12.43
N PRO A 181 10.05 22.68 -12.96
CA PRO A 181 9.13 23.60 -12.28
C PRO A 181 8.64 23.05 -10.94
N PHE A 182 8.54 21.75 -10.83
CA PHE A 182 8.16 20.99 -9.63
C PHE A 182 8.92 19.66 -9.57
N THR A 183 8.91 19.03 -8.40
CA THR A 183 9.34 17.64 -8.24
C THR A 183 8.16 16.77 -7.86
N ILE A 184 8.16 15.54 -8.35
CA ILE A 184 7.14 14.53 -8.03
C ILE A 184 7.81 13.46 -7.18
N ALA A 185 7.29 13.23 -5.97
CA ALA A 185 7.61 12.05 -5.19
C ALA A 185 6.52 10.98 -5.41
N SER A 186 6.92 9.81 -5.83
CA SER A 186 6.06 8.63 -5.88
C SER A 186 6.09 7.94 -4.53
N VAL A 187 4.95 7.80 -3.87
CA VAL A 187 4.86 7.34 -2.48
C VAL A 187 4.07 6.05 -2.38
N LYS A 188 4.66 5.07 -1.70
CA LYS A 188 4.00 3.85 -1.23
C LYS A 188 3.73 3.96 0.25
N LEU A 189 2.47 3.75 0.67
CA LEU A 189 2.05 3.76 2.06
C LEU A 189 1.89 2.33 2.59
N LYS A 190 2.41 2.07 3.79
CA LYS A 190 2.24 0.80 4.51
C LYS A 190 1.90 1.07 5.97
N VAL A 191 1.00 0.27 6.55
CA VAL A 191 0.75 0.34 8.00
C VAL A 191 1.94 -0.24 8.75
N ALA A 192 2.38 -1.44 8.38
CA ALA A 192 3.51 -2.12 8.98
C ALA A 192 4.30 -2.88 7.92
N VAL A 193 5.55 -3.22 8.22
CA VAL A 193 6.41 -4.11 7.44
C VAL A 193 6.94 -5.22 8.33
N SER A 194 7.15 -6.41 7.77
CA SER A 194 7.68 -7.58 8.45
C SER A 194 8.82 -8.20 7.64
N HIS A 195 9.56 -9.15 8.24
CA HIS A 195 10.58 -9.92 7.53
C HIS A 195 10.04 -10.66 6.30
N ASP A 196 8.77 -11.04 6.31
CA ASP A 196 8.16 -11.75 5.18
C ASP A 196 7.71 -10.83 4.06
N SER A 197 7.40 -9.55 4.36
CA SER A 197 6.80 -8.61 3.40
C SER A 197 7.74 -7.48 2.93
N TYR A 198 8.77 -7.12 3.69
CA TYR A 198 9.54 -5.89 3.45
C TYR A 198 10.19 -5.80 2.07
N ARG A 199 10.66 -6.93 1.51
CA ARG A 199 11.25 -6.95 0.17
C ARG A 199 10.21 -6.66 -0.90
N GLU A 200 9.06 -7.30 -0.80
CA GLU A 200 7.96 -7.05 -1.74
C GLU A 200 7.51 -5.60 -1.65
N ASP A 201 7.28 -5.08 -0.44
CA ASP A 201 6.88 -3.70 -0.20
C ASP A 201 7.90 -2.71 -0.74
N PHE A 202 9.18 -2.98 -0.53
CA PHE A 202 10.29 -2.18 -1.03
C PHE A 202 10.32 -2.16 -2.57
N PHE A 203 10.27 -3.33 -3.22
CA PHE A 203 10.35 -3.41 -4.68
C PHE A 203 9.08 -2.90 -5.36
N GLN A 204 7.90 -2.99 -4.72
CA GLN A 204 6.70 -2.28 -5.18
C GLN A 204 6.94 -0.77 -5.19
N ALA A 205 7.41 -0.19 -4.08
CA ALA A 205 7.73 1.23 -4.00
C ALA A 205 8.78 1.65 -5.04
N LEU A 206 9.81 0.82 -5.23
CA LEU A 206 10.87 1.06 -6.22
C LEU A 206 10.33 1.03 -7.67
N SER A 207 9.40 0.12 -7.98
CA SER A 207 8.79 0.04 -9.31
C SER A 207 8.01 1.31 -9.65
N HIS A 208 7.32 1.88 -8.67
CA HIS A 208 6.59 3.14 -8.82
C HIS A 208 7.51 4.37 -8.89
N ALA A 209 8.70 4.30 -8.31
CA ALA A 209 9.64 5.42 -8.30
C ALA A 209 10.14 5.83 -9.69
N ARG A 210 9.95 5.00 -10.70
CA ARG A 210 10.51 5.21 -12.05
C ARG A 210 9.90 6.38 -12.81
N TRP A 211 8.64 6.71 -12.56
CA TRP A 211 7.96 7.84 -13.22
C TRP A 211 7.99 9.14 -12.39
N GLY A 212 8.48 9.09 -11.15
CA GLY A 212 8.69 10.27 -10.31
C GLY A 212 10.15 10.70 -10.25
N HIS A 213 10.39 11.93 -9.82
CA HIS A 213 11.74 12.43 -9.54
C HIS A 213 12.37 11.70 -8.34
N ILE A 214 11.56 11.33 -7.36
CA ILE A 214 11.97 10.57 -6.18
C ILE A 214 10.94 9.48 -5.87
N GLY A 215 11.37 8.41 -5.21
CA GLY A 215 10.49 7.37 -4.70
C GLY A 215 10.61 7.27 -3.19
N GLU A 216 9.49 7.08 -2.51
CA GLU A 216 9.44 6.94 -1.06
C GLU A 216 8.54 5.77 -0.63
N LEU A 217 9.03 5.01 0.35
CA LEU A 217 8.25 4.05 1.14
C LEU A 217 7.98 4.70 2.50
N VAL A 218 6.71 4.90 2.84
CA VAL A 218 6.30 5.53 4.09
C VAL A 218 5.51 4.52 4.93
N ILE A 219 5.98 4.28 6.14
CA ILE A 219 5.51 3.23 7.03
C ILE A 219 4.90 3.89 8.27
N ALA A 220 3.70 3.48 8.69
CA ALA A 220 3.06 4.00 9.88
C ALA A 220 3.71 3.46 11.15
N ALA A 221 3.72 2.14 11.32
CA ALA A 221 4.16 1.50 12.55
C ALA A 221 5.67 1.57 12.78
N PRO A 222 6.13 1.61 14.03
CA PRO A 222 7.53 1.51 14.37
C PRO A 222 8.10 0.15 13.94
N ILE A 223 9.35 0.14 13.48
CA ILE A 223 10.08 -1.08 13.18
C ILE A 223 10.98 -1.37 14.38
N LEU A 224 10.57 -2.34 15.20
CA LEU A 224 11.28 -2.68 16.44
C LEU A 224 12.49 -3.59 16.22
N ASP A 225 12.51 -4.31 15.10
CA ASP A 225 13.60 -5.22 14.75
C ASP A 225 14.75 -4.44 14.10
N GLU A 226 15.88 -4.35 14.79
CA GLU A 226 17.08 -3.64 14.32
C GLU A 226 17.67 -4.26 13.05
N GLN A 227 17.56 -5.58 12.87
CA GLN A 227 18.03 -6.26 11.67
C GLN A 227 17.19 -5.83 10.46
N LEU A 228 15.87 -5.79 10.60
CA LEU A 228 14.96 -5.34 9.57
C LEU A 228 15.19 -3.87 9.18
N VAL A 229 15.45 -3.02 10.19
CA VAL A 229 15.82 -1.60 9.97
C VAL A 229 17.08 -1.50 9.13
N GLU A 230 18.11 -2.31 9.44
CA GLU A 230 19.38 -2.27 8.72
C GLU A 230 19.25 -2.80 7.29
N GLU A 231 18.50 -3.89 7.09
CA GLU A 231 18.21 -4.41 5.75
C GLU A 231 17.46 -3.38 4.88
N LEU A 232 16.47 -2.68 5.45
CA LEU A 232 15.77 -1.59 4.77
C LEU A 232 16.69 -0.40 4.45
N ARG A 233 17.61 -0.03 5.36
CA ARG A 233 18.62 1.01 5.10
C ARG A 233 19.54 0.64 3.96
N GLN A 234 20.04 -0.59 3.92
CA GLN A 234 20.91 -1.06 2.85
C GLN A 234 20.20 -1.00 1.51
N LEU A 235 18.98 -1.55 1.41
CA LEU A 235 18.17 -1.50 0.20
C LEU A 235 17.88 -0.05 -0.22
N GLY A 236 17.41 0.79 0.71
CA GLY A 236 17.08 2.18 0.41
C GLY A 236 18.28 2.99 -0.08
N THR A 237 19.47 2.75 0.50
CA THR A 237 20.72 3.40 0.11
C THR A 237 21.20 2.92 -1.26
N GLU A 238 21.16 1.60 -1.50
CA GLU A 238 21.59 0.98 -2.76
C GLU A 238 20.74 1.47 -3.94
N TYR A 239 19.41 1.37 -3.79
CA TYR A 239 18.47 1.69 -4.88
C TYR A 239 18.05 3.16 -4.91
N GLY A 240 18.42 3.96 -3.90
CA GLY A 240 18.08 5.37 -3.83
C GLY A 240 16.59 5.63 -3.57
N LEU A 241 15.94 4.74 -2.82
CA LEU A 241 14.57 4.90 -2.34
C LEU A 241 14.57 5.56 -0.96
N GLY A 242 13.75 6.58 -0.75
CA GLY A 242 13.51 7.17 0.55
C GLY A 242 12.66 6.22 1.41
N ILE A 243 13.03 6.06 2.68
CA ILE A 243 12.21 5.30 3.63
C ILE A 243 11.97 6.16 4.86
N GLN A 244 10.71 6.35 5.19
CA GLN A 244 10.27 7.14 6.34
C GLN A 244 9.29 6.35 7.21
N VAL A 245 9.46 6.42 8.53
CA VAL A 245 8.61 5.80 9.53
C VAL A 245 7.95 6.89 10.37
N TYR A 246 6.63 6.77 10.59
CA TYR A 246 5.84 7.73 11.38
C TYR A 246 5.75 7.36 12.85
N ASN A 247 6.08 6.12 13.20
CA ASN A 247 5.98 5.56 14.55
C ASN A 247 4.58 5.68 15.17
N LEU A 248 3.56 5.43 14.35
CA LEU A 248 2.16 5.25 14.74
C LEU A 248 1.87 3.76 14.68
N ASP A 249 1.69 3.13 15.82
CA ASP A 249 1.37 1.71 15.86
C ASP A 249 -0.11 1.43 15.51
N GLU A 250 -0.49 0.17 15.49
CA GLU A 250 -1.84 -0.23 15.15
C GLU A 250 -2.88 0.23 16.17
N GLU A 251 -2.51 0.34 17.45
CA GLU A 251 -3.39 0.81 18.53
C GLU A 251 -3.61 2.31 18.40
N ASP A 252 -2.55 3.08 18.11
CA ASP A 252 -2.65 4.50 17.79
C ASP A 252 -3.62 4.74 16.62
N LEU A 253 -3.47 3.95 15.54
CA LEU A 253 -4.35 4.07 14.37
C LEU A 253 -5.80 3.68 14.68
N ASP A 254 -6.02 2.67 15.55
CA ASP A 254 -7.36 2.25 15.93
C ASP A 254 -8.09 3.32 16.75
N GLU A 255 -7.38 4.01 17.65
CA GLU A 255 -7.94 5.11 18.47
C GLU A 255 -8.27 6.37 17.67
N LEU A 256 -7.60 6.61 16.55
CA LEU A 256 -7.82 7.79 15.73
C LEU A 256 -9.19 7.75 15.04
N PRO A 257 -9.81 8.90 14.78
CA PRO A 257 -11.07 8.99 14.05
C PRO A 257 -10.90 8.54 12.58
N PRO A 258 -12.01 8.26 11.88
CA PRO A 258 -11.98 7.94 10.46
C PRO A 258 -11.28 9.00 9.61
N GLY A 259 -10.67 8.58 8.48
CA GLY A 259 -9.88 9.46 7.62
C GLY A 259 -10.61 10.73 7.16
N TYR A 260 -11.92 10.64 6.85
CA TYR A 260 -12.71 11.81 6.46
C TYR A 260 -12.84 12.86 7.57
N ILE A 261 -12.87 12.43 8.85
CA ILE A 261 -12.85 13.36 9.99
C ILE A 261 -11.47 13.99 10.13
N ILE A 262 -10.39 13.20 9.96
CA ILE A 262 -9.01 13.72 9.98
C ILE A 262 -8.85 14.85 8.95
N HIS A 263 -9.42 14.72 7.76
CA HIS A 263 -9.38 15.78 6.74
C HIS A 263 -10.14 17.06 7.15
N GLN A 264 -11.20 16.93 7.94
CA GLN A 264 -12.03 18.07 8.39
C GLN A 264 -11.51 18.74 9.67
N MET A 265 -10.52 18.17 10.35
CA MET A 265 -9.93 18.74 11.55
C MET A 265 -9.37 20.13 11.31
N THR A 266 -9.55 21.02 12.27
CA THR A 266 -8.83 22.29 12.29
C THR A 266 -7.32 22.07 12.44
N PRO A 267 -6.45 23.02 12.06
CA PRO A 267 -5.01 22.89 12.28
C PRO A 267 -4.63 22.53 13.71
N ARG A 268 -5.30 23.12 14.71
CA ARG A 268 -5.05 22.84 16.15
C ARG A 268 -5.44 21.43 16.56
N GLU A 269 -6.56 20.91 16.08
CA GLU A 269 -6.98 19.54 16.35
C GLU A 269 -6.00 18.55 15.70
N PHE A 270 -5.56 18.84 14.49
CA PHE A 270 -4.60 17.97 13.80
C PHE A 270 -3.20 18.03 14.43
N GLU A 271 -2.78 19.17 15.01
CA GLU A 271 -1.56 19.24 15.82
C GLU A 271 -1.58 18.22 16.96
N ALA A 272 -2.72 17.99 17.61
CA ALA A 272 -2.84 16.96 18.65
C ALA A 272 -2.59 15.54 18.09
N VAL A 273 -3.01 15.25 16.87
CA VAL A 273 -2.67 13.98 16.17
C VAL A 273 -1.17 13.92 15.91
N LEU A 274 -0.56 15.01 15.43
CA LEU A 274 0.86 15.08 15.13
C LEU A 274 1.76 14.93 16.36
N THR A 275 1.28 15.19 17.58
CA THR A 275 2.06 14.94 18.79
C THR A 275 2.39 13.46 18.99
N ARG A 276 1.57 12.56 18.44
CA ARG A 276 1.81 11.11 18.44
C ARG A 276 2.81 10.68 17.35
N VAL A 277 2.95 11.47 16.30
CA VAL A 277 3.81 11.16 15.15
C VAL A 277 5.28 11.48 15.47
N LYS A 278 6.13 10.46 15.47
CA LYS A 278 7.58 10.61 15.62
C LYS A 278 8.26 10.20 14.32
N ARG A 279 8.35 11.14 13.38
CA ARG A 279 8.94 10.86 12.06
C ARG A 279 10.40 10.49 12.19
N GLN A 280 10.76 9.35 11.61
CA GLN A 280 12.12 8.87 11.50
C GLN A 280 12.43 8.58 10.03
N ARG A 281 13.46 9.23 9.49
CA ARG A 281 13.94 8.95 8.15
C ARG A 281 15.05 7.90 8.23
N LEU A 282 14.82 6.74 7.62
CA LEU A 282 15.82 5.67 7.54
C LEU A 282 16.79 5.91 6.39
N THR A 283 16.27 6.32 5.21
CA THR A 283 17.07 6.63 4.02
C THR A 283 16.51 7.85 3.29
N SER A 284 17.39 8.61 2.65
CA SER A 284 17.00 9.73 1.80
C SER A 284 16.89 9.26 0.34
N PRO A 285 15.85 9.71 -0.38
CA PRO A 285 15.70 9.34 -1.79
C PRO A 285 16.75 10.03 -2.66
N LYS A 286 17.16 9.35 -3.74
CA LYS A 286 17.97 9.96 -4.79
C LYS A 286 17.05 10.55 -5.86
N THR A 287 17.34 11.78 -6.27
CA THR A 287 16.62 12.45 -7.36
C THR A 287 17.00 11.82 -8.70
N ARG A 288 15.99 11.59 -9.55
CA ARG A 288 16.11 11.01 -10.90
C ARG A 288 15.45 11.94 -11.91
N ASN A 289 15.81 11.78 -13.17
CA ASN A 289 15.07 12.42 -14.25
C ASN A 289 13.78 11.64 -14.53
N LEU A 290 12.73 12.33 -14.95
CA LEU A 290 11.48 11.71 -15.33
C LEU A 290 11.63 10.85 -16.59
N GLU A 291 11.13 9.64 -16.55
CA GLU A 291 11.04 8.75 -17.72
C GLU A 291 9.73 9.02 -18.49
N TRP A 292 9.72 10.01 -19.36
CA TRP A 292 8.52 10.48 -20.09
C TRP A 292 7.78 9.38 -20.84
N ARG A 293 8.48 8.42 -21.45
CA ARG A 293 7.83 7.27 -22.14
C ARG A 293 6.99 6.44 -21.16
N MET A 294 7.50 6.25 -19.96
CA MET A 294 6.79 5.49 -18.92
C MET A 294 5.58 6.26 -18.42
N ILE A 295 5.72 7.57 -18.24
CA ILE A 295 4.63 8.47 -17.85
C ILE A 295 3.51 8.41 -18.88
N GLU A 296 3.82 8.51 -20.19
CA GLU A 296 2.84 8.41 -21.28
C GLU A 296 2.11 7.07 -21.26
N GLN A 297 2.84 5.96 -21.13
CA GLN A 297 2.23 4.63 -21.06
C GLN A 297 1.29 4.46 -19.86
N VAL A 298 1.67 4.98 -18.69
CA VAL A 298 0.81 4.91 -17.49
C VAL A 298 -0.40 5.83 -17.65
N ARG A 299 -0.23 7.02 -18.23
CA ARG A 299 -1.29 8.00 -18.49
C ARG A 299 -2.35 7.46 -19.46
N GLU A 300 -1.94 6.79 -20.53
CA GLU A 300 -2.88 6.19 -21.50
C GLU A 300 -3.81 5.13 -20.87
N GLY A 301 -3.30 4.39 -19.88
CA GLY A 301 -4.03 3.29 -19.23
C GLY A 301 -4.73 3.63 -17.92
N ASN A 302 -4.61 4.87 -17.40
CA ASN A 302 -5.08 5.20 -16.07
C ASN A 302 -5.63 6.63 -16.00
N ALA A 303 -6.94 6.75 -15.72
CA ALA A 303 -7.64 8.03 -15.63
C ALA A 303 -7.12 8.94 -14.51
N GLU A 304 -6.70 8.37 -13.36
CA GLU A 304 -6.16 9.16 -12.25
C GLU A 304 -4.79 9.77 -12.59
N PHE A 305 -3.99 9.11 -13.43
CA PHE A 305 -2.78 9.74 -13.96
C PHE A 305 -3.09 10.87 -14.94
N GLN A 306 -4.14 10.73 -15.75
CA GLN A 306 -4.60 11.83 -16.61
C GLN A 306 -5.03 13.03 -15.77
N GLU A 307 -5.79 12.79 -14.70
CA GLU A 307 -6.22 13.82 -13.73
C GLU A 307 -5.02 14.50 -13.06
N LEU A 308 -4.02 13.72 -12.58
CA LEU A 308 -2.80 14.27 -12.00
C LEU A 308 -2.10 15.24 -12.94
N PHE A 309 -1.92 14.85 -14.20
CA PHE A 309 -1.23 15.72 -15.17
C PHE A 309 -2.07 16.90 -15.60
N ALA A 310 -3.40 16.78 -15.71
CA ALA A 310 -4.31 17.90 -15.94
C ALA A 310 -4.26 18.92 -14.80
N TRP A 311 -4.24 18.42 -13.55
CA TRP A 311 -4.05 19.27 -12.37
C TRP A 311 -2.72 20.02 -12.39
N LEU A 312 -1.60 19.35 -12.68
CA LEU A 312 -0.29 19.98 -12.77
C LEU A 312 -0.23 21.02 -13.86
N GLN A 313 -0.81 20.71 -15.04
CA GLN A 313 -0.88 21.64 -16.16
C GLN A 313 -1.67 22.89 -15.78
N ARG A 314 -2.83 22.74 -15.17
CA ARG A 314 -3.67 23.85 -14.70
C ARG A 314 -2.93 24.75 -13.69
N CYS A 315 -2.23 24.15 -12.73
CA CYS A 315 -1.41 24.91 -11.78
C CYS A 315 -0.34 25.77 -12.48
N LEU A 316 0.29 25.24 -13.54
CA LEU A 316 1.30 25.98 -14.29
C LEU A 316 0.70 27.09 -15.16
N GLU A 317 -0.45 26.85 -15.78
CA GLU A 317 -1.17 27.82 -16.61
C GLU A 317 -1.67 29.01 -15.80
N ASP A 318 -2.25 28.75 -14.62
CA ASP A 318 -2.79 29.77 -13.75
C ASP A 318 -1.71 30.44 -12.86
N GLY A 319 -0.49 29.91 -12.84
CA GLY A 319 0.56 30.36 -11.94
C GLY A 319 0.24 30.20 -10.46
N LYS A 320 -0.54 29.18 -10.12
CA LYS A 320 -1.01 28.90 -8.75
C LYS A 320 -1.04 27.39 -8.48
N ALA A 321 -0.47 26.98 -7.36
CA ALA A 321 -0.59 25.60 -6.90
C ALA A 321 -1.92 25.41 -6.15
N TYR A 322 -2.83 24.66 -6.76
CA TYR A 322 -4.12 24.28 -6.17
C TYR A 322 -3.97 23.04 -5.32
N ARG A 323 -4.74 22.94 -4.22
CA ARG A 323 -4.98 21.66 -3.59
C ARG A 323 -5.88 20.81 -4.47
N ARG A 324 -5.75 19.47 -4.41
CA ARG A 324 -6.58 18.57 -5.22
C ARG A 324 -8.08 18.84 -5.06
N GLN A 325 -8.54 19.10 -3.83
CA GLN A 325 -9.95 19.39 -3.55
C GLN A 325 -10.43 20.68 -4.21
N GLU A 326 -9.59 21.72 -4.23
CA GLU A 326 -9.87 23.00 -4.91
C GLU A 326 -9.99 22.81 -6.43
N PHE A 327 -9.09 22.00 -7.00
CA PHE A 327 -9.12 21.65 -8.43
C PHE A 327 -10.37 20.84 -8.79
N ALA A 328 -10.71 19.81 -8.02
CA ALA A 328 -11.90 19.00 -8.27
C ALA A 328 -13.19 19.87 -8.22
N ALA A 329 -13.31 20.75 -7.23
CA ALA A 329 -14.44 21.67 -7.12
C ALA A 329 -14.59 22.64 -8.32
N GLN A 330 -13.47 23.01 -8.96
CA GLN A 330 -13.50 23.85 -10.17
C GLN A 330 -13.94 23.07 -11.42
N MET A 331 -13.57 21.79 -11.50
CA MET A 331 -13.98 20.94 -12.62
C MET A 331 -15.46 20.54 -12.55
N ASP A 332 -16.02 20.43 -11.35
CA ASP A 332 -17.44 20.10 -11.12
C ASP A 332 -18.37 21.33 -11.27
N SER A 333 -17.85 22.52 -11.45
CA SER A 333 -18.62 23.74 -11.70
C SER A 333 -18.69 24.00 -13.21
N PRO A 334 -19.73 23.54 -13.94
CA PRO A 334 -19.88 23.80 -15.35
C PRO A 334 -20.50 25.19 -15.56
N GLY A 335 -19.71 26.21 -15.46
CA GLY A 335 -20.22 27.56 -15.64
C GLY A 335 -19.11 28.59 -15.76
N ASP A 336 -18.46 28.63 -16.95
CA ASP A 336 -17.88 29.86 -17.56
C ASP A 336 -17.16 29.57 -18.89
N LEU A 337 -17.66 28.60 -19.67
CA LEU A 337 -17.18 28.39 -21.04
C LEU A 337 -18.22 28.78 -22.11
N LEU A 338 -19.04 29.81 -21.85
CA LEU A 338 -19.89 30.44 -22.86
C LEU A 338 -20.00 31.93 -22.57
N GLU A 339 -18.95 32.67 -22.87
CA GLU A 339 -19.00 34.09 -23.26
C GLU A 339 -17.57 34.50 -23.68
N GLU A 340 -17.19 34.23 -24.95
CA GLU A 340 -16.68 35.20 -25.92
C GLU A 340 -16.39 34.49 -27.25
#